data_5f1a6276c3ef606d56a677a95494d958
#
_entry.id   5f1a6276c3ef606d56a677a95494d958
#
_cell.length_a   1.000
_cell.length_b   1.000
_cell.length_c   1.000
_cell.angle_alpha   90.00
_cell.angle_beta   90.00
_cell.angle_gamma   90.00
#
_symmetry.space_group_name_H-M   'P 1'
#
loop_
_entity.id
_entity.type
_entity.pdbx_description
1 polymer ?
#
loop_
_entity_poly.entity_id
_entity_poly.type
_entity_poly.pdbx_seq_one_letter_code
_entity_poly.pdbx_strand_id
1 'polypeptide(L)'
;LVDCGMEQGPDLYVNQDIPVNPSEIDYILITHAHIDHSGNIPLLVKKGFSGEIITTFATADLCDIMLRDSAHIQEFEAEWRNRKARRSGEPEYEPIYTVADADAATKLLAPVDYGQKITLCDGIEVRFNDVGHLLGSASIEVWVTEGEVSKKIVFSGDVGNKNQPIIKDPQLVKEADYVVIESTYGDRTHGEDIPDYVGEFTRILRETFQKGGNVVIPSFAVGRTQEILYFIREIKEKNLLPEFPGFEVYVDSPLAIEATNVFNKNVKGCFDEDAMALVNQGINPLLFQGLKTTITSDESRQINFDTKPKVILSASGMCEAGRIRHHLKHNLWRPECTICFVGYQAVGTLGRKLIEGAQSVKLFGENITVNAKIEVLRGISGHADMNGLLDWLAGFEKVPDRVMVVHGEDTVTDHFAALVEEQFGCPAFAPYSGGSVDLATNEIITIGQKIPKKA
;
A
#
# COMPACT_ATOMS: atom_id res chain seq x y z
N LEU A 1 7.35 -19.59 3.01
CA LEU A 1 6.47 -18.80 2.15
C LEU A 1 6.91 -17.34 2.19
N VAL A 2 6.91 -16.62 1.05
CA VAL A 2 7.15 -15.17 1.00
C VAL A 2 5.87 -14.52 0.51
N ASP A 3 5.35 -13.60 1.30
CA ASP A 3 4.06 -12.93 1.17
C ASP A 3 2.87 -13.89 0.99
N CYS A 4 1.70 -13.46 1.41
CA CYS A 4 0.45 -14.17 1.22
C CYS A 4 -0.69 -13.14 1.25
N GLY A 5 -0.90 -12.46 0.12
CA GLY A 5 -1.82 -11.36 -0.01
C GLY A 5 -3.17 -11.72 -0.59
N MET A 6 -4.12 -10.81 -0.45
CA MET A 6 -5.38 -10.83 -1.16
C MET A 6 -5.20 -10.20 -2.54
N GLU A 7 -5.78 -10.83 -3.56
CA GLU A 7 -5.73 -10.32 -4.92
C GLU A 7 -6.36 -8.93 -5.03
N GLN A 8 -5.72 -8.05 -5.79
CA GLN A 8 -6.18 -6.70 -6.07
C GLN A 8 -6.33 -6.51 -7.60
N GLY A 9 -7.18 -5.57 -8.01
CA GLY A 9 -7.38 -5.23 -9.42
C GLY A 9 -8.41 -6.09 -10.15
N PRO A 10 -8.42 -6.09 -11.48
CA PRO A 10 -9.36 -6.88 -12.27
C PRO A 10 -9.03 -8.37 -12.17
N ASP A 11 -9.95 -9.12 -11.61
CA ASP A 11 -9.84 -10.54 -11.34
C ASP A 11 -10.05 -11.36 -12.64
N LEU A 12 -9.04 -11.34 -13.51
CA LEU A 12 -9.11 -11.89 -14.87
C LEU A 12 -8.83 -13.40 -14.94
N TYR A 13 -7.96 -13.91 -14.07
CA TYR A 13 -7.48 -15.28 -14.10
C TYR A 13 -7.76 -16.02 -12.80
N VAL A 14 -7.85 -17.36 -12.91
CA VAL A 14 -7.97 -18.24 -11.73
C VAL A 14 -6.58 -18.43 -11.14
N ASN A 15 -6.39 -18.04 -9.88
CA ASN A 15 -5.21 -18.39 -9.11
C ASN A 15 -5.35 -19.80 -8.52
N GLN A 16 -4.24 -20.52 -8.53
CA GLN A 16 -4.17 -21.83 -7.90
C GLN A 16 -4.02 -21.68 -6.38
N ASP A 17 -4.56 -22.61 -5.63
CA ASP A 17 -4.27 -22.72 -4.20
C ASP A 17 -2.76 -22.92 -3.97
N ILE A 18 -2.29 -22.53 -2.79
CA ILE A 18 -0.91 -22.78 -2.36
C ILE A 18 -0.69 -24.32 -2.41
N PRO A 19 0.39 -24.79 -3.08
CA PRO A 19 0.58 -26.23 -3.36
C PRO A 19 0.98 -27.06 -2.14
N VAL A 20 0.94 -26.49 -0.94
CA VAL A 20 1.27 -27.12 0.33
C VAL A 20 0.17 -26.88 1.34
N ASN A 21 -0.02 -27.82 2.28
CA ASN A 21 -0.96 -27.62 3.37
C ASN A 21 -0.43 -26.50 4.29
N PRO A 22 -1.23 -25.49 4.67
CA PRO A 22 -0.80 -24.45 5.60
C PRO A 22 -0.15 -24.95 6.89
N SER A 23 -0.57 -26.10 7.41
CA SER A 23 0.04 -26.74 8.60
C SER A 23 1.46 -27.29 8.37
N GLU A 24 1.93 -27.39 7.13
CA GLU A 24 3.28 -27.82 6.75
C GLU A 24 4.24 -26.66 6.48
N ILE A 25 3.74 -25.42 6.59
CA ILE A 25 4.54 -24.20 6.45
C ILE A 25 5.14 -23.87 7.82
N ASP A 26 6.47 -23.79 7.91
CA ASP A 26 7.18 -23.42 9.14
C ASP A 26 7.32 -21.91 9.29
N TYR A 27 7.58 -21.19 8.19
CA TYR A 27 7.85 -19.76 8.19
C TYR A 27 7.10 -19.02 7.10
N ILE A 28 6.56 -17.84 7.44
CA ILE A 28 6.07 -16.85 6.47
C ILE A 28 6.96 -15.61 6.60
N LEU A 29 7.49 -15.14 5.48
CA LEU A 29 8.28 -13.91 5.40
C LEU A 29 7.41 -12.84 4.74
N ILE A 30 7.23 -11.68 5.39
CA ILE A 30 6.39 -10.60 4.87
C ILE A 30 7.24 -9.41 4.49
N THR A 31 7.16 -9.01 3.22
CA THR A 31 7.88 -7.85 2.68
C THR A 31 7.36 -6.54 3.24
N HIS A 32 6.06 -6.37 3.28
CA HIS A 32 5.38 -5.19 3.85
C HIS A 32 3.90 -5.46 4.16
N ALA A 33 3.25 -4.50 4.80
CA ALA A 33 1.95 -4.71 5.42
C ALA A 33 0.73 -4.55 4.51
N HIS A 34 0.88 -4.13 3.23
CA HIS A 34 -0.28 -4.00 2.34
C HIS A 34 -1.05 -5.32 2.22
N ILE A 35 -2.37 -5.22 2.05
CA ILE A 35 -3.29 -6.37 2.09
C ILE A 35 -3.06 -7.34 0.93
N ASP A 36 -2.56 -6.88 -0.19
CA ASP A 36 -2.14 -7.71 -1.33
C ASP A 36 -0.83 -8.48 -1.08
N HIS A 37 -0.14 -8.23 0.02
CA HIS A 37 1.04 -8.99 0.48
C HIS A 37 0.80 -9.76 1.79
N SER A 38 -0.08 -9.27 2.66
CA SER A 38 -0.31 -9.85 4.00
C SER A 38 -1.71 -10.38 4.23
N GLY A 39 -2.70 -9.98 3.41
CA GLY A 39 -4.11 -10.08 3.70
C GLY A 39 -4.68 -11.49 3.83
N ASN A 40 -4.03 -12.52 3.30
CA ASN A 40 -4.46 -13.92 3.46
C ASN A 40 -3.75 -14.67 4.60
N ILE A 41 -2.88 -14.01 5.36
CA ILE A 41 -2.21 -14.65 6.52
C ILE A 41 -3.22 -15.17 7.55
N PRO A 42 -4.28 -14.40 7.95
CA PRO A 42 -5.27 -14.93 8.87
C PRO A 42 -6.01 -16.16 8.35
N LEU A 43 -6.21 -16.26 7.02
CA LEU A 43 -6.78 -17.45 6.39
C LEU A 43 -5.85 -18.67 6.52
N LEU A 44 -4.53 -18.49 6.39
CA LEU A 44 -3.57 -19.58 6.59
C LEU A 44 -3.61 -20.08 8.04
N VAL A 45 -3.67 -19.16 9.00
CA VAL A 45 -3.79 -19.52 10.43
C VAL A 45 -5.10 -20.26 10.69
N LYS A 46 -6.24 -19.79 10.15
CA LYS A 46 -7.52 -20.49 10.20
C LYS A 46 -7.45 -21.91 9.60
N LYS A 47 -6.59 -22.10 8.57
CA LYS A 47 -6.34 -23.40 7.90
C LYS A 47 -5.23 -24.24 8.56
N GLY A 48 -4.68 -23.82 9.72
CA GLY A 48 -3.76 -24.64 10.53
C GLY A 48 -2.29 -24.21 10.50
N PHE A 49 -1.94 -23.08 9.87
CA PHE A 49 -0.60 -22.51 10.03
C PHE A 49 -0.35 -22.12 11.49
N SER A 50 0.79 -22.52 12.03
CA SER A 50 1.18 -22.25 13.43
C SER A 50 2.66 -21.92 13.59
N GLY A 51 3.37 -21.70 12.46
CA GLY A 51 4.77 -21.31 12.44
C GLY A 51 4.99 -19.83 12.77
N GLU A 52 6.17 -19.31 12.49
CA GLU A 52 6.52 -17.91 12.74
C GLU A 52 6.30 -17.05 11.49
N ILE A 53 5.82 -15.82 11.70
CA ILE A 53 5.66 -14.80 10.66
C ILE A 53 6.74 -13.76 10.87
N ILE A 54 7.76 -13.79 10.02
CA ILE A 54 8.97 -12.96 10.17
C ILE A 54 8.84 -11.74 9.26
N THR A 55 9.04 -10.58 9.84
CA THR A 55 8.99 -9.29 9.14
C THR A 55 9.72 -8.22 9.93
N THR A 56 9.78 -6.97 9.45
CA THR A 56 10.35 -5.86 10.20
C THR A 56 9.43 -5.41 11.34
N PHE A 57 9.96 -4.71 12.35
CA PHE A 57 9.17 -4.19 13.47
C PHE A 57 8.02 -3.30 13.01
N ALA A 58 8.28 -2.38 12.09
CA ALA A 58 7.24 -1.47 11.62
C ALA A 58 6.19 -2.17 10.77
N THR A 59 6.58 -3.15 9.94
CA THR A 59 5.63 -3.98 9.19
C THR A 59 4.78 -4.83 10.14
N ALA A 60 5.35 -5.38 11.21
CA ALA A 60 4.58 -6.13 12.22
C ALA A 60 3.52 -5.24 12.89
N ASP A 61 3.89 -4.03 13.30
CA ASP A 61 2.94 -3.07 13.89
C ASP A 61 1.82 -2.66 12.90
N LEU A 62 2.16 -2.47 11.62
CA LEU A 62 1.17 -2.17 10.58
C LEU A 62 0.27 -3.36 10.28
N CYS A 63 0.82 -4.57 10.19
CA CYS A 63 0.03 -5.81 9.99
C CYS A 63 -0.99 -5.99 11.12
N ASP A 64 -0.62 -5.69 12.37
CA ASP A 64 -1.53 -5.81 13.52
C ASP A 64 -2.81 -4.99 13.31
N ILE A 65 -2.69 -3.74 12.88
CA ILE A 65 -3.86 -2.87 12.65
C ILE A 65 -4.57 -3.18 11.33
N MET A 66 -3.84 -3.48 10.25
CA MET A 66 -4.41 -3.66 8.92
C MET A 66 -5.16 -5.00 8.78
N LEU A 67 -4.64 -6.08 9.35
CA LEU A 67 -5.30 -7.40 9.30
C LEU A 67 -6.59 -7.41 10.11
N ARG A 68 -6.63 -6.72 11.25
CA ARG A 68 -7.85 -6.55 12.05
C ARG A 68 -8.89 -5.69 11.33
N ASP A 69 -8.47 -4.58 10.69
CA ASP A 69 -9.37 -3.73 9.93
C ASP A 69 -9.96 -4.49 8.74
N SER A 70 -9.14 -5.25 8.00
CA SER A 70 -9.59 -6.11 6.91
C SER A 70 -10.59 -7.16 7.37
N ALA A 71 -10.33 -7.83 8.50
CA ALA A 71 -11.25 -8.81 9.08
C ALA A 71 -12.59 -8.15 9.47
N HIS A 72 -12.53 -7.00 10.13
CA HIS A 72 -13.72 -6.24 10.53
C HIS A 72 -14.58 -5.84 9.32
N ILE A 73 -13.95 -5.38 8.23
CA ILE A 73 -14.65 -5.06 6.98
C ILE A 73 -15.35 -6.29 6.42
N GLN A 74 -14.68 -7.45 6.38
CA GLN A 74 -15.26 -8.71 5.88
C GLN A 74 -16.44 -9.19 6.74
N GLU A 75 -16.32 -9.12 8.07
CA GLU A 75 -17.43 -9.47 8.99
C GLU A 75 -18.64 -8.54 8.78
N PHE A 76 -18.38 -7.22 8.66
CA PHE A 76 -19.45 -6.24 8.40
C PHE A 76 -20.14 -6.48 7.05
N GLU A 77 -19.38 -6.78 6.00
CA GLU A 77 -19.94 -7.12 4.69
C GLU A 77 -20.75 -8.41 4.74
N ALA A 78 -20.25 -9.43 5.44
CA ALA A 78 -20.98 -10.70 5.65
C ALA A 78 -22.32 -10.47 6.37
N GLU A 79 -22.33 -9.69 7.45
CA GLU A 79 -23.56 -9.32 8.13
C GLU A 79 -24.54 -8.58 7.22
N TRP A 80 -24.06 -7.63 6.42
CA TRP A 80 -24.90 -6.86 5.52
C TRP A 80 -25.50 -7.75 4.41
N ARG A 81 -24.71 -8.66 3.82
CA ARG A 81 -25.17 -9.64 2.83
C ARG A 81 -26.19 -10.59 3.46
N ASN A 82 -25.93 -11.09 4.66
CA ASN A 82 -26.80 -12.04 5.37
C ASN A 82 -28.14 -11.42 5.77
N ARG A 83 -28.18 -10.11 6.11
CA ARG A 83 -29.45 -9.42 6.30
C ARG A 83 -30.34 -9.40 5.03
N LYS A 84 -29.73 -9.39 3.84
CA LYS A 84 -30.45 -9.51 2.55
C LYS A 84 -30.80 -10.96 2.25
N ALA A 85 -29.85 -11.89 2.39
CA ALA A 85 -30.00 -13.31 2.14
C ALA A 85 -31.15 -13.92 2.92
N ARG A 86 -31.32 -13.58 4.21
CA ARG A 86 -32.45 -13.99 5.04
C ARG A 86 -33.83 -13.60 4.48
N ARG A 87 -33.92 -12.53 3.67
CA ARG A 87 -35.16 -12.09 3.03
C ARG A 87 -35.40 -12.77 1.69
N SER A 88 -34.36 -13.22 1.00
CA SER A 88 -34.42 -13.89 -0.31
C SER A 88 -34.36 -15.41 -0.22
N GLY A 89 -34.05 -15.98 0.97
CA GLY A 89 -33.88 -17.42 1.15
C GLY A 89 -32.56 -17.97 0.58
N GLU A 90 -31.60 -17.09 0.35
CA GLU A 90 -30.25 -17.45 -0.11
C GLU A 90 -29.38 -17.97 1.07
N PRO A 91 -28.36 -18.83 0.80
CA PRO A 91 -27.41 -19.27 1.81
C PRO A 91 -26.71 -18.11 2.50
N GLU A 92 -26.38 -18.26 3.78
CA GLU A 92 -25.57 -17.25 4.48
C GLU A 92 -24.15 -17.24 3.91
N TYR A 93 -23.60 -16.02 3.80
CA TYR A 93 -22.22 -15.76 3.40
C TYR A 93 -21.32 -15.75 4.64
N GLU A 94 -20.21 -16.47 4.59
CA GLU A 94 -19.19 -16.46 5.65
C GLU A 94 -18.01 -15.56 5.23
N PRO A 95 -17.43 -14.76 6.14
CA PRO A 95 -16.21 -14.03 5.85
C PRO A 95 -15.05 -15.02 5.61
N ILE A 96 -14.09 -14.64 4.78
CA ILE A 96 -12.91 -15.47 4.49
C ILE A 96 -12.20 -15.81 5.81
N TYR A 97 -12.06 -14.82 6.68
CA TYR A 97 -11.59 -14.94 8.06
C TYR A 97 -12.24 -13.90 8.96
N THR A 98 -12.12 -14.08 10.25
CA THR A 98 -12.71 -13.22 11.29
C THR A 98 -11.64 -12.39 12.00
N VAL A 99 -12.07 -11.42 12.83
CA VAL A 99 -11.17 -10.67 13.72
C VAL A 99 -10.42 -11.61 14.66
N ALA A 100 -11.05 -12.69 15.14
CA ALA A 100 -10.38 -13.68 15.98
C ALA A 100 -9.25 -14.42 15.23
N ASP A 101 -9.41 -14.69 13.94
CA ASP A 101 -8.36 -15.29 13.09
C ASP A 101 -7.21 -14.29 12.88
N ALA A 102 -7.52 -13.01 12.66
CA ALA A 102 -6.53 -11.95 12.56
C ALA A 102 -5.74 -11.79 13.88
N ASP A 103 -6.43 -11.78 15.03
CA ASP A 103 -5.79 -11.75 16.35
C ASP A 103 -4.90 -12.98 16.63
N ALA A 104 -5.26 -14.14 16.08
CA ALA A 104 -4.42 -15.33 16.18
C ALA A 104 -3.17 -15.19 15.30
N ALA A 105 -3.31 -14.65 14.09
CA ALA A 105 -2.20 -14.41 13.17
C ALA A 105 -1.20 -13.39 13.71
N THR A 106 -1.66 -12.29 14.27
CA THR A 106 -0.76 -11.23 14.78
C THR A 106 0.08 -11.69 15.97
N LYS A 107 -0.34 -12.72 16.71
CA LYS A 107 0.46 -13.34 17.78
C LYS A 107 1.64 -14.17 17.29
N LEU A 108 1.64 -14.55 16.02
CA LEU A 108 2.73 -15.30 15.39
C LEU A 108 3.78 -14.39 14.74
N LEU A 109 3.58 -13.07 14.77
CA LEU A 109 4.54 -12.09 14.25
C LEU A 109 5.84 -12.13 15.07
N ALA A 110 6.96 -12.35 14.40
CA ALA A 110 8.31 -12.36 14.93
C ALA A 110 9.14 -11.26 14.24
N PRO A 111 9.14 -10.03 14.77
CA PRO A 111 9.79 -8.90 14.12
C PRO A 111 11.31 -8.95 14.24
N VAL A 112 12.00 -8.48 13.18
CA VAL A 112 13.44 -8.41 13.07
C VAL A 112 13.93 -7.04 12.63
N ASP A 113 15.20 -6.74 12.86
CA ASP A 113 15.84 -5.50 12.42
C ASP A 113 16.27 -5.58 10.95
N TYR A 114 16.28 -4.44 10.25
CA TYR A 114 16.90 -4.32 8.93
C TYR A 114 18.39 -4.67 8.97
N GLY A 115 18.86 -5.27 7.89
CA GLY A 115 20.27 -5.60 7.68
C GLY A 115 20.80 -6.77 8.51
N GLN A 116 20.05 -7.25 9.49
CA GLN A 116 20.42 -8.40 10.29
C GLN A 116 20.18 -9.69 9.51
N LYS A 117 21.23 -10.50 9.34
CA LYS A 117 21.12 -11.85 8.79
C LYS A 117 20.75 -12.82 9.92
N ILE A 118 19.66 -13.53 9.75
CA ILE A 118 19.14 -14.50 10.73
C ILE A 118 19.02 -15.89 10.11
N THR A 119 19.31 -16.92 10.88
CA THR A 119 19.11 -18.31 10.50
C THR A 119 17.74 -18.75 10.96
N LEU A 120 16.90 -19.19 10.01
CA LEU A 120 15.57 -19.70 10.31
C LEU A 120 15.60 -21.16 10.72
N CYS A 121 16.32 -21.97 9.94
CA CYS A 121 16.57 -23.39 10.20
C CYS A 121 17.88 -23.78 9.50
N ASP A 122 18.27 -25.03 9.63
CA ASP A 122 19.45 -25.55 8.93
C ASP A 122 19.28 -25.39 7.42
N GLY A 123 20.25 -24.71 6.79
CA GLY A 123 20.25 -24.42 5.36
C GLY A 123 19.41 -23.22 4.90
N ILE A 124 18.68 -22.50 5.79
CA ILE A 124 17.92 -21.30 5.40
C ILE A 124 18.28 -20.11 6.28
N GLU A 125 18.79 -19.07 5.66
CA GLU A 125 19.07 -17.77 6.28
C GLU A 125 18.33 -16.66 5.52
N VAL A 126 17.97 -15.57 6.21
CA VAL A 126 17.26 -14.43 5.61
C VAL A 126 17.80 -13.10 6.11
N ARG A 127 17.61 -12.05 5.32
CA ARG A 127 17.89 -10.66 5.68
C ARG A 127 16.87 -9.74 5.04
N PHE A 128 16.38 -8.76 5.80
CA PHE A 128 15.46 -7.74 5.36
C PHE A 128 16.21 -6.44 5.12
N ASN A 129 16.05 -5.82 3.94
CA ASN A 129 16.65 -4.52 3.63
C ASN A 129 15.54 -3.54 3.28
N ASP A 130 15.64 -2.31 3.75
CA ASP A 130 14.65 -1.26 3.49
C ASP A 130 14.50 -1.03 1.97
N VAL A 131 13.30 -1.10 1.47
CA VAL A 131 13.01 -0.94 0.03
C VAL A 131 12.20 0.33 -0.27
N GLY A 132 11.95 1.15 0.75
CA GLY A 132 11.46 2.52 0.60
C GLY A 132 10.05 2.68 0.04
N HIS A 133 9.19 1.64 0.11
CA HIS A 133 7.82 1.69 -0.41
C HIS A 133 6.81 2.14 0.66
N LEU A 134 6.89 1.56 1.82
CA LEU A 134 6.04 1.81 2.98
C LEU A 134 6.89 1.76 4.24
N LEU A 135 6.41 2.36 5.33
CA LEU A 135 7.08 2.23 6.63
C LEU A 135 7.29 0.75 6.96
N GLY A 136 8.51 0.34 7.13
CA GLY A 136 8.86 -1.05 7.44
C GLY A 136 9.00 -1.96 6.23
N SER A 137 8.70 -1.51 5.01
CA SER A 137 8.81 -2.33 3.80
C SER A 137 10.23 -2.85 3.57
N ALA A 138 10.35 -4.07 3.07
CA ALA A 138 11.64 -4.68 2.86
C ALA A 138 11.72 -5.50 1.57
N SER A 139 12.87 -5.45 0.92
CA SER A 139 13.31 -6.56 0.08
C SER A 139 13.91 -7.66 0.96
N ILE A 140 13.66 -8.91 0.59
CA ILE A 140 14.10 -10.07 1.40
C ILE A 140 15.15 -10.86 0.63
N GLU A 141 16.32 -10.98 1.22
CA GLU A 141 17.36 -11.89 0.76
C GLU A 141 17.18 -13.23 1.46
N VAL A 142 17.13 -14.31 0.70
CA VAL A 142 16.99 -15.69 1.20
C VAL A 142 18.16 -16.52 0.69
N TRP A 143 18.97 -17.05 1.58
CA TRP A 143 20.01 -18.04 1.26
C TRP A 143 19.44 -19.43 1.53
N VAL A 144 19.48 -20.28 0.52
CA VAL A 144 19.02 -21.66 0.61
C VAL A 144 20.19 -22.58 0.31
N THR A 145 20.49 -23.50 1.22
CA THR A 145 21.54 -24.50 1.05
C THR A 145 20.96 -25.89 1.27
N GLU A 146 21.04 -26.74 0.24
CA GLU A 146 20.64 -28.14 0.31
C GLU A 146 21.75 -29.00 -0.29
N GLY A 147 22.39 -29.85 0.54
CA GLY A 147 23.56 -30.63 0.13
C GLY A 147 24.72 -29.74 -0.30
N GLU A 148 25.15 -29.89 -1.55
CA GLU A 148 26.22 -29.07 -2.14
C GLU A 148 25.74 -27.83 -2.88
N VAL A 149 24.43 -27.67 -3.01
CA VAL A 149 23.83 -26.53 -3.72
C VAL A 149 23.53 -25.41 -2.73
N SER A 150 24.09 -24.23 -2.99
CA SER A 150 23.74 -23.01 -2.25
C SER A 150 23.33 -21.92 -3.24
N LYS A 151 22.18 -21.33 -3.04
CA LYS A 151 21.60 -20.28 -3.90
C LYS A 151 21.07 -19.13 -3.06
N LYS A 152 21.19 -17.92 -3.61
CA LYS A 152 20.64 -16.70 -3.02
C LYS A 152 19.50 -16.18 -3.88
N ILE A 153 18.33 -16.05 -3.29
CA ILE A 153 17.13 -15.49 -3.92
C ILE A 153 16.84 -14.14 -3.27
N VAL A 154 16.49 -13.14 -4.07
CA VAL A 154 16.05 -11.84 -3.59
C VAL A 154 14.61 -11.59 -4.04
N PHE A 155 13.74 -11.34 -3.07
CA PHE A 155 12.37 -10.88 -3.30
C PHE A 155 12.32 -9.38 -3.10
N SER A 156 11.93 -8.63 -4.11
CA SER A 156 11.91 -7.16 -4.01
C SER A 156 10.87 -6.65 -3.02
N GLY A 157 9.77 -7.38 -2.81
CA GLY A 157 8.54 -6.78 -2.36
C GLY A 157 8.13 -5.68 -3.35
N ASP A 158 7.45 -4.66 -2.89
CA ASP A 158 7.19 -3.46 -3.67
C ASP A 158 8.35 -2.48 -3.50
N VAL A 159 8.93 -2.06 -4.61
CA VAL A 159 10.07 -1.13 -4.61
C VAL A 159 9.56 0.30 -4.53
N GLY A 160 10.06 1.05 -3.57
CA GLY A 160 9.69 2.44 -3.37
C GLY A 160 10.24 3.39 -4.42
N ASN A 161 9.56 4.53 -4.56
CA ASN A 161 10.09 5.62 -5.36
C ASN A 161 11.18 6.38 -4.58
N LYS A 162 12.17 6.95 -5.27
CA LYS A 162 13.22 7.76 -4.64
C LYS A 162 12.68 9.12 -4.17
N ASN A 163 13.30 9.67 -3.14
CA ASN A 163 12.97 10.99 -2.57
C ASN A 163 11.51 11.12 -2.07
N GLN A 164 10.91 10.03 -1.61
CA GLN A 164 9.64 10.10 -0.91
C GLN A 164 9.86 10.75 0.47
N PRO A 165 8.91 11.56 0.96
CA PRO A 165 9.03 12.14 2.29
C PRO A 165 8.89 11.06 3.38
N ILE A 166 9.53 11.27 4.51
CA ILE A 166 9.42 10.49 5.75
C ILE A 166 10.26 9.20 5.73
N ILE A 167 10.20 8.40 4.67
CA ILE A 167 10.84 7.09 4.60
C ILE A 167 12.09 7.13 3.71
N LYS A 168 13.00 6.18 3.94
CA LYS A 168 14.27 6.11 3.21
C LYS A 168 14.10 5.67 1.77
N ASP A 169 15.07 6.03 0.93
CA ASP A 169 15.18 5.50 -0.42
C ASP A 169 15.47 3.98 -0.42
N PRO A 170 15.07 3.26 -1.50
CA PRO A 170 15.33 1.84 -1.65
C PRO A 170 16.82 1.49 -1.51
N GLN A 171 17.15 0.57 -0.62
CA GLN A 171 18.49 -0.01 -0.51
C GLN A 171 18.73 -0.98 -1.66
N LEU A 172 19.94 -0.92 -2.24
CA LEU A 172 20.35 -1.81 -3.30
C LEU A 172 20.93 -3.11 -2.72
N VAL A 173 20.62 -4.23 -3.36
CA VAL A 173 21.20 -5.54 -3.05
C VAL A 173 22.30 -5.82 -4.08
N LYS A 174 23.47 -6.25 -3.61
CA LYS A 174 24.65 -6.37 -4.48
C LYS A 174 24.73 -7.69 -5.26
N GLU A 175 24.18 -8.75 -4.71
CA GLU A 175 24.33 -10.11 -5.27
C GLU A 175 23.05 -10.90 -5.10
N ALA A 176 22.68 -11.65 -6.14
CA ALA A 176 21.64 -12.66 -6.13
C ALA A 176 21.91 -13.68 -7.23
N ASP A 177 21.52 -14.95 -7.02
CA ASP A 177 21.42 -15.92 -8.10
C ASP A 177 20.04 -15.78 -8.78
N TYR A 178 19.01 -15.53 -8.02
CA TYR A 178 17.63 -15.34 -8.50
C TYR A 178 17.01 -14.07 -7.93
N VAL A 179 16.22 -13.38 -8.74
CA VAL A 179 15.46 -12.19 -8.32
C VAL A 179 13.99 -12.36 -8.65
N VAL A 180 13.13 -12.11 -7.69
CA VAL A 180 11.68 -11.96 -7.87
C VAL A 180 11.36 -10.49 -7.68
N ILE A 181 10.91 -9.80 -8.74
CA ILE A 181 10.70 -8.36 -8.73
C ILE A 181 9.29 -7.97 -9.14
N GLU A 182 8.74 -6.93 -8.48
CA GLU A 182 7.49 -6.29 -8.87
C GLU A 182 7.57 -5.62 -10.24
N SER A 183 6.42 -5.28 -10.79
CA SER A 183 6.31 -4.55 -12.06
C SER A 183 5.10 -3.64 -12.17
N THR A 184 4.61 -3.10 -11.06
CA THR A 184 3.40 -2.25 -11.02
C THR A 184 3.43 -1.12 -12.05
N TYR A 185 4.56 -0.46 -12.21
CA TYR A 185 4.80 0.56 -13.24
C TYR A 185 5.92 0.19 -14.21
N GLY A 186 6.07 -1.09 -14.51
CA GLY A 186 7.11 -1.62 -15.41
C GLY A 186 7.01 -1.17 -16.87
N ASP A 187 5.93 -0.46 -17.26
CA ASP A 187 5.67 0.04 -18.60
C ASP A 187 5.66 1.56 -18.73
N ARG A 188 5.89 2.30 -17.63
CA ARG A 188 5.73 3.76 -17.62
C ARG A 188 6.66 4.44 -16.63
N THR A 189 6.87 5.77 -16.84
CA THR A 189 7.65 6.63 -15.96
C THR A 189 6.76 7.67 -15.28
N HIS A 190 7.16 8.16 -14.10
CA HIS A 190 6.45 9.21 -13.35
C HIS A 190 6.76 10.64 -13.85
N GLY A 191 7.70 10.79 -14.77
CA GLY A 191 8.24 12.07 -15.23
C GLY A 191 9.59 12.41 -14.58
N GLU A 192 10.33 13.35 -15.19
CA GLU A 192 11.69 13.72 -14.75
C GLU A 192 11.70 14.74 -13.60
N ASP A 193 10.64 15.54 -13.48
CA ASP A 193 10.56 16.61 -12.49
C ASP A 193 9.88 16.12 -11.20
N ILE A 194 10.50 16.35 -10.05
CA ILE A 194 9.87 16.20 -8.75
C ILE A 194 8.90 17.37 -8.56
N PRO A 195 7.58 17.12 -8.46
CA PRO A 195 6.62 18.20 -8.29
C PRO A 195 6.81 18.93 -6.96
N ASP A 196 6.63 20.25 -6.96
CA ASP A 196 6.53 21.04 -5.73
C ASP A 196 5.18 20.78 -5.04
N TYR A 197 5.08 19.67 -4.30
CA TYR A 197 3.86 19.28 -3.60
C TYR A 197 3.40 20.31 -2.58
N VAL A 198 4.33 20.94 -1.86
CA VAL A 198 4.03 21.96 -0.85
C VAL A 198 3.45 23.21 -1.50
N GLY A 199 4.03 23.66 -2.61
CA GLY A 199 3.52 24.78 -3.39
C GLY A 199 2.16 24.50 -4.00
N GLU A 200 1.97 23.33 -4.61
CA GLU A 200 0.69 22.94 -5.20
C GLU A 200 -0.42 22.79 -4.15
N PHE A 201 -0.13 22.17 -3.03
CA PHE A 201 -1.09 22.10 -1.90
C PHE A 201 -1.43 23.49 -1.38
N THR A 202 -0.43 24.36 -1.22
CA THR A 202 -0.63 25.74 -0.77
C THR A 202 -1.55 26.50 -1.73
N ARG A 203 -1.37 26.33 -3.05
CA ARG A 203 -2.25 26.91 -4.08
C ARG A 203 -3.68 26.40 -3.94
N ILE A 204 -3.86 25.08 -3.86
CA ILE A 204 -5.20 24.45 -3.75
C ILE A 204 -5.92 24.91 -2.49
N LEU A 205 -5.24 24.92 -1.35
CA LEU A 205 -5.79 25.38 -0.08
C LEU A 205 -6.21 26.83 -0.15
N ARG A 206 -5.34 27.73 -0.67
CA ARG A 206 -5.61 29.17 -0.80
C ARG A 206 -6.84 29.43 -1.67
N GLU A 207 -6.87 28.86 -2.88
CA GLU A 207 -7.97 29.06 -3.83
C GLU A 207 -9.32 28.56 -3.26
N THR A 208 -9.30 27.45 -2.52
CA THR A 208 -10.51 26.87 -1.95
C THR A 208 -10.98 27.64 -0.73
N PHE A 209 -10.08 27.99 0.18
CA PHE A 209 -10.44 28.72 1.41
C PHE A 209 -10.91 30.15 1.11
N GLN A 210 -10.37 30.82 0.09
CA GLN A 210 -10.87 32.13 -0.38
C GLN A 210 -12.31 32.08 -0.84
N LYS A 211 -12.80 30.92 -1.33
CA LYS A 211 -14.21 30.71 -1.69
C LYS A 211 -15.07 30.28 -0.50
N GLY A 212 -14.49 30.02 0.66
CA GLY A 212 -15.16 29.51 1.83
C GLY A 212 -15.45 28.00 1.79
N GLY A 213 -14.77 27.24 0.93
CA GLY A 213 -14.96 25.80 0.72
C GLY A 213 -14.01 24.92 1.52
N ASN A 214 -14.29 23.62 1.53
CA ASN A 214 -13.44 22.58 2.09
C ASN A 214 -12.54 21.96 1.02
N VAL A 215 -11.35 21.53 1.42
CA VAL A 215 -10.50 20.62 0.62
C VAL A 215 -10.70 19.22 1.17
N VAL A 216 -11.30 18.34 0.36
CA VAL A 216 -11.52 16.93 0.70
C VAL A 216 -10.52 16.08 -0.04
N ILE A 217 -9.77 15.25 0.69
CA ILE A 217 -8.66 14.46 0.16
C ILE A 217 -8.94 12.97 0.41
N PRO A 218 -9.41 12.24 -0.62
CA PRO A 218 -9.44 10.79 -0.58
C PRO A 218 -8.00 10.24 -0.47
N SER A 219 -7.72 9.45 0.56
CA SER A 219 -6.36 9.01 0.84
C SER A 219 -6.34 7.58 1.36
N PHE A 220 -5.30 6.82 1.00
CA PHE A 220 -5.03 5.56 1.68
C PHE A 220 -4.65 5.83 3.14
N ALA A 221 -5.11 4.96 4.03
CA ALA A 221 -4.93 5.14 5.47
C ALA A 221 -3.46 5.06 5.90
N VAL A 222 -2.68 4.24 5.20
CA VAL A 222 -1.26 3.99 5.48
C VAL A 222 -0.41 4.56 4.34
N GLY A 223 0.67 5.23 4.67
CA GLY A 223 1.63 5.88 3.76
C GLY A 223 1.12 7.24 3.28
N ARG A 224 0.15 7.25 2.38
CA ARG A 224 -0.33 8.46 1.72
C ARG A 224 -0.90 9.52 2.67
N THR A 225 -1.66 9.12 3.67
CA THR A 225 -2.18 10.06 4.67
C THR A 225 -1.03 10.74 5.43
N GLN A 226 0.00 9.99 5.80
CA GLN A 226 1.14 10.51 6.55
C GLN A 226 1.98 11.48 5.70
N GLU A 227 2.19 11.19 4.41
CA GLU A 227 2.87 12.13 3.50
C GLU A 227 2.12 13.47 3.36
N ILE A 228 0.78 13.42 3.26
CA ILE A 228 -0.02 14.65 3.20
C ILE A 228 0.10 15.44 4.51
N LEU A 229 0.08 14.75 5.65
CA LEU A 229 0.29 15.41 6.95
C LEU A 229 1.67 16.07 7.02
N TYR A 230 2.70 15.42 6.49
CA TYR A 230 4.05 15.97 6.41
C TYR A 230 4.09 17.28 5.59
N PHE A 231 3.47 17.30 4.41
CA PHE A 231 3.38 18.52 3.59
C PHE A 231 2.57 19.63 4.26
N ILE A 232 1.43 19.29 4.88
CA ILE A 232 0.60 20.31 5.55
C ILE A 232 1.32 20.87 6.78
N ARG A 233 2.09 20.05 7.53
CA ARG A 233 2.94 20.55 8.62
C ARG A 233 3.90 21.62 8.11
N GLU A 234 4.56 21.34 6.98
CA GLU A 234 5.50 22.29 6.38
C GLU A 234 4.83 23.60 5.96
N ILE A 235 3.64 23.53 5.33
CA ILE A 235 2.82 24.71 4.99
C ILE A 235 2.54 25.55 6.22
N LYS A 236 2.22 24.94 7.34
CA LYS A 236 1.90 25.63 8.60
C LYS A 236 3.15 26.23 9.26
N GLU A 237 4.24 25.46 9.35
CA GLU A 237 5.49 25.92 9.97
C GLU A 237 6.13 27.07 9.20
N LYS A 238 6.13 27.00 7.88
CA LYS A 238 6.63 28.07 7.01
C LYS A 238 5.63 29.22 6.83
N ASN A 239 4.45 29.13 7.45
CA ASN A 239 3.35 30.10 7.34
C ASN A 239 3.02 30.48 5.89
N LEU A 240 2.91 29.48 5.00
CA LEU A 240 2.66 29.71 3.57
C LEU A 240 1.23 30.16 3.25
N LEU A 241 0.32 30.09 4.24
CA LEU A 241 -1.08 30.56 4.17
C LEU A 241 -1.37 31.57 5.29
N PRO A 242 -0.69 32.74 5.31
CA PRO A 242 -0.85 33.73 6.39
C PRO A 242 -2.28 34.29 6.48
N GLU A 243 -3.07 34.18 5.39
CA GLU A 243 -4.49 34.61 5.34
C GLU A 243 -5.41 33.67 6.11
N PHE A 244 -4.95 32.42 6.35
CA PHE A 244 -5.71 31.37 7.04
C PHE A 244 -4.88 30.66 8.14
N PRO A 245 -4.30 31.41 9.11
CA PRO A 245 -3.28 30.84 10.02
C PRO A 245 -3.81 29.72 10.92
N GLY A 246 -5.11 29.69 11.14
CA GLY A 246 -5.76 28.73 12.06
C GLY A 246 -6.57 27.66 11.36
N PHE A 247 -6.34 27.36 10.08
CA PHE A 247 -7.13 26.34 9.40
C PHE A 247 -6.94 24.96 10.05
N GLU A 248 -8.05 24.21 10.10
CA GLU A 248 -8.09 22.89 10.70
C GLU A 248 -7.93 21.79 9.66
N VAL A 249 -7.32 20.68 10.07
CA VAL A 249 -7.14 19.47 9.27
C VAL A 249 -7.72 18.30 10.03
N TYR A 250 -8.66 17.60 9.43
CA TYR A 250 -9.30 16.44 10.02
C TYR A 250 -8.78 15.16 9.36
N VAL A 251 -8.27 14.24 10.16
CA VAL A 251 -8.06 12.84 9.75
C VAL A 251 -9.28 12.05 10.22
N ASP A 252 -10.18 11.77 9.27
CA ASP A 252 -11.42 11.04 9.53
C ASP A 252 -11.33 9.60 8.99
N SER A 253 -10.44 8.84 9.61
CA SER A 253 -10.22 7.41 9.35
C SER A 253 -9.55 6.79 10.58
N PRO A 254 -10.23 5.90 11.33
CA PRO A 254 -9.63 5.22 12.48
C PRO A 254 -8.32 4.52 12.13
N LEU A 255 -8.29 3.76 11.03
CA LEU A 255 -7.08 3.08 10.57
C LEU A 255 -5.92 4.07 10.27
N ALA A 256 -6.22 5.23 9.66
CA ALA A 256 -5.19 6.24 9.39
C ALA A 256 -4.61 6.86 10.67
N ILE A 257 -5.43 7.00 11.71
CA ILE A 257 -5.00 7.47 13.03
C ILE A 257 -4.06 6.44 13.66
N GLU A 258 -4.45 5.17 13.67
CA GLU A 258 -3.62 4.08 14.20
C GLU A 258 -2.32 3.95 13.41
N ALA A 259 -2.36 4.01 12.09
CA ALA A 259 -1.17 4.01 11.24
C ALA A 259 -0.24 5.18 11.58
N THR A 260 -0.76 6.40 11.80
CA THR A 260 0.05 7.55 12.20
C THR A 260 0.73 7.32 13.56
N ASN A 261 0.09 6.61 14.47
CA ASN A 261 0.70 6.21 15.75
C ASN A 261 1.83 5.19 15.53
N VAL A 262 1.66 4.25 14.58
CA VAL A 262 2.72 3.30 14.20
C VAL A 262 3.92 4.03 13.60
N PHE A 263 3.70 5.02 12.72
CA PHE A 263 4.79 5.88 12.20
C PHE A 263 5.54 6.58 13.34
N ASN A 264 4.83 7.18 14.28
CA ASN A 264 5.44 7.85 15.43
C ASN A 264 6.21 6.90 16.37
N LYS A 265 5.83 5.62 16.42
CA LYS A 265 6.52 4.59 17.22
C LYS A 265 7.82 4.14 16.55
N ASN A 266 7.84 4.03 15.22
CA ASN A 266 8.90 3.41 14.43
C ASN A 266 9.83 4.44 13.74
N VAL A 267 10.04 5.60 14.34
CA VAL A 267 10.91 6.68 13.81
C VAL A 267 12.33 6.19 13.53
N LYS A 268 12.93 5.50 14.54
CA LYS A 268 14.29 4.99 14.41
C LYS A 268 14.35 3.83 13.41
N GLY A 269 15.24 3.95 12.45
CA GLY A 269 15.45 2.90 11.45
C GLY A 269 14.63 3.08 10.17
N CYS A 270 13.44 3.71 10.24
CA CYS A 270 12.55 3.87 9.10
C CYS A 270 12.56 5.27 8.48
N PHE A 271 12.72 6.33 9.29
CA PHE A 271 12.65 7.70 8.79
C PHE A 271 13.92 8.09 8.03
N ASP A 272 13.75 8.90 6.98
CA ASP A 272 14.81 9.51 6.21
C ASP A 272 15.59 10.59 7.02
N GLU A 273 16.63 11.14 6.43
CA GLU A 273 17.47 12.14 7.08
C GLU A 273 16.70 13.45 7.38
N ASP A 274 15.81 13.87 6.49
CA ASP A 274 15.05 15.11 6.64
C ASP A 274 14.01 15.00 7.76
N ALA A 275 13.25 13.91 7.79
CA ALA A 275 12.31 13.64 8.89
C ALA A 275 13.03 13.46 10.23
N MET A 276 14.19 12.79 10.22
CA MET A 276 15.03 12.65 11.41
C MET A 276 15.61 13.99 11.89
N ALA A 277 15.96 14.89 10.99
CA ALA A 277 16.40 16.24 11.35
C ALA A 277 15.32 17.01 12.11
N LEU A 278 14.05 16.88 11.72
CA LEU A 278 12.92 17.47 12.46
C LEU A 278 12.77 16.83 13.84
N VAL A 279 12.80 15.51 13.92
CA VAL A 279 12.70 14.79 15.21
C VAL A 279 13.81 15.19 16.17
N ASN A 280 15.04 15.34 15.68
CA ASN A 280 16.19 15.77 16.48
C ASN A 280 16.05 17.22 16.98
N GLN A 281 15.24 18.05 16.31
CA GLN A 281 14.87 19.40 16.77
C GLN A 281 13.66 19.40 17.73
N GLY A 282 13.11 18.24 18.06
CA GLY A 282 11.90 18.10 18.88
C GLY A 282 10.60 18.36 18.14
N ILE A 283 10.64 18.40 16.80
CA ILE A 283 9.47 18.59 15.94
C ILE A 283 8.94 17.22 15.50
N ASN A 284 7.66 16.98 15.74
CA ASN A 284 7.03 15.77 15.20
C ASN A 284 6.67 16.02 13.71
N PRO A 285 7.16 15.18 12.77
CA PRO A 285 6.93 15.39 11.34
C PRO A 285 5.48 15.29 10.90
N LEU A 286 4.61 14.65 11.69
CA LEU A 286 3.22 14.33 11.35
C LEU A 286 2.19 15.08 12.20
N LEU A 287 2.63 15.81 13.23
CA LEU A 287 1.74 16.51 14.14
C LEU A 287 1.98 18.03 14.07
N PHE A 288 0.89 18.78 14.06
CA PHE A 288 0.92 20.24 14.01
C PHE A 288 -0.33 20.85 14.66
N GLN A 289 -0.28 22.13 14.97
CA GLN A 289 -1.44 22.83 15.55
C GLN A 289 -2.61 22.86 14.55
N GLY A 290 -3.80 22.46 15.01
CA GLY A 290 -5.02 22.40 14.20
C GLY A 290 -5.24 21.06 13.51
N LEU A 291 -4.37 20.07 13.72
CA LEU A 291 -4.67 18.68 13.37
C LEU A 291 -5.69 18.11 14.35
N LYS A 292 -6.75 17.52 13.82
CA LYS A 292 -7.82 16.87 14.55
C LYS A 292 -8.07 15.47 14.03
N THR A 293 -8.38 14.55 14.91
CA THR A 293 -8.71 13.16 14.58
C THR A 293 -10.12 12.84 15.05
N THR A 294 -10.83 11.98 14.33
CA THR A 294 -12.19 11.55 14.66
C THR A 294 -12.28 10.03 14.65
N ILE A 295 -12.78 9.47 15.74
CA ILE A 295 -12.91 8.03 15.94
C ILE A 295 -14.36 7.60 15.72
N THR A 296 -15.31 8.33 16.31
CA THR A 296 -16.73 7.95 16.27
C THR A 296 -17.45 8.45 15.01
N SER A 297 -18.55 7.79 14.65
CA SER A 297 -19.41 8.22 13.54
C SER A 297 -20.06 9.58 13.79
N ASP A 298 -20.33 9.94 15.04
CA ASP A 298 -20.93 11.23 15.38
C ASP A 298 -19.93 12.37 15.22
N GLU A 299 -18.68 12.18 15.63
CA GLU A 299 -17.59 13.14 15.37
C GLU A 299 -17.41 13.35 13.85
N SER A 300 -17.37 12.26 13.08
CA SER A 300 -17.30 12.32 11.61
C SER A 300 -18.44 13.13 10.99
N ARG A 301 -19.68 12.95 11.46
CA ARG A 301 -20.83 13.72 11.00
C ARG A 301 -20.67 15.22 11.27
N GLN A 302 -20.15 15.60 12.44
CA GLN A 302 -19.99 17.00 12.84
C GLN A 302 -19.08 17.78 11.89
N ILE A 303 -18.08 17.11 11.28
CA ILE A 303 -17.20 17.73 10.27
C ILE A 303 -18.02 18.33 9.12
N ASN A 304 -19.08 17.64 8.68
CA ASN A 304 -19.89 18.06 7.54
C ASN A 304 -20.90 19.17 7.89
N PHE A 305 -21.21 19.37 9.17
CA PHE A 305 -22.10 20.44 9.63
C PHE A 305 -21.34 21.74 9.98
N ASP A 306 -20.04 21.66 10.21
CA ASP A 306 -19.23 22.85 10.45
C ASP A 306 -18.89 23.54 9.11
N THR A 307 -19.32 24.79 8.97
CA THR A 307 -19.19 25.59 7.74
C THR A 307 -17.83 26.26 7.56
N LYS A 308 -16.94 26.22 8.56
CA LYS A 308 -15.61 26.78 8.43
C LYS A 308 -14.78 26.01 7.41
N PRO A 309 -14.05 26.70 6.52
CA PRO A 309 -13.11 26.04 5.61
C PRO A 309 -12.10 25.17 6.35
N LYS A 310 -11.91 23.95 5.88
CA LYS A 310 -11.02 22.96 6.47
C LYS A 310 -10.51 21.97 5.46
N VAL A 311 -9.48 21.22 5.85
CA VAL A 311 -9.00 20.04 5.13
C VAL A 311 -9.61 18.79 5.74
N ILE A 312 -10.09 17.86 4.92
CA ILE A 312 -10.65 16.57 5.36
C ILE A 312 -9.89 15.46 4.64
N LEU A 313 -9.09 14.72 5.40
CA LEU A 313 -8.40 13.51 4.97
C LEU A 313 -9.22 12.29 5.39
N SER A 314 -9.62 11.44 4.45
CA SER A 314 -10.44 10.27 4.77
C SER A 314 -10.18 9.10 3.81
N ALA A 315 -10.16 7.89 4.33
CA ALA A 315 -10.09 6.67 3.54
C ALA A 315 -11.50 6.28 3.01
N SER A 316 -11.61 5.61 1.85
CA SER A 316 -10.55 5.03 1.02
C SER A 316 -10.04 6.00 -0.07
N GLY A 317 -8.81 5.78 -0.53
CA GLY A 317 -8.19 6.63 -1.56
C GLY A 317 -8.87 6.59 -2.93
N MET A 318 -9.58 5.51 -3.27
CA MET A 318 -10.32 5.34 -4.53
C MET A 318 -11.83 5.61 -4.40
N CYS A 319 -12.30 6.04 -3.22
CA CYS A 319 -13.68 6.43 -2.90
C CYS A 319 -14.72 5.29 -2.95
N GLU A 320 -14.31 4.02 -2.97
CA GLU A 320 -15.25 2.89 -3.07
C GLU A 320 -15.89 2.53 -1.72
N ALA A 321 -15.23 2.81 -0.61
CA ALA A 321 -15.68 2.49 0.73
C ALA A 321 -15.34 3.62 1.72
N GLY A 322 -15.73 3.46 2.97
CA GLY A 322 -15.31 4.30 4.07
C GLY A 322 -16.04 5.65 4.20
N ARG A 323 -15.57 6.43 5.15
CA ARG A 323 -16.18 7.73 5.52
C ARG A 323 -16.03 8.79 4.44
N ILE A 324 -15.03 8.67 3.57
CA ILE A 324 -14.83 9.56 2.42
C ILE A 324 -16.10 9.72 1.57
N ARG A 325 -16.88 8.65 1.39
CA ARG A 325 -18.13 8.71 0.60
C ARG A 325 -19.16 9.65 1.20
N HIS A 326 -19.20 9.78 2.53
CA HIS A 326 -20.06 10.75 3.21
C HIS A 326 -19.55 12.17 2.98
N HIS A 327 -18.25 12.40 3.09
CA HIS A 327 -17.66 13.70 2.82
C HIS A 327 -17.84 14.12 1.36
N LEU A 328 -17.71 13.20 0.41
CA LEU A 328 -17.99 13.45 -1.00
C LEU A 328 -19.46 13.83 -1.22
N LYS A 329 -20.42 13.13 -0.59
CA LYS A 329 -21.85 13.45 -0.67
C LYS A 329 -22.13 14.90 -0.21
N HIS A 330 -21.45 15.38 0.83
CA HIS A 330 -21.65 16.72 1.40
C HIS A 330 -20.88 17.83 0.68
N ASN A 331 -19.82 17.52 -0.07
CA ASN A 331 -18.94 18.53 -0.66
C ASN A 331 -18.93 18.56 -2.20
N LEU A 332 -19.26 17.47 -2.91
CA LEU A 332 -19.22 17.42 -4.38
C LEU A 332 -20.12 18.43 -5.07
N TRP A 333 -21.31 18.70 -4.53
CA TRP A 333 -22.30 19.62 -5.13
C TRP A 333 -21.97 21.10 -4.85
N ARG A 334 -21.01 21.39 -3.99
CA ARG A 334 -20.63 22.74 -3.54
C ARG A 334 -19.50 23.29 -4.42
N PRO A 335 -19.74 24.35 -5.23
CA PRO A 335 -18.73 24.89 -6.15
C PRO A 335 -17.55 25.57 -5.45
N GLU A 336 -17.69 25.94 -4.18
CA GLU A 336 -16.61 26.49 -3.36
C GLU A 336 -15.61 25.42 -2.90
N CYS A 337 -16.01 24.13 -2.87
CA CYS A 337 -15.18 23.03 -2.39
C CYS A 337 -14.24 22.49 -3.48
N THR A 338 -13.17 21.84 -3.04
CA THR A 338 -12.22 21.10 -3.90
C THR A 338 -12.09 19.68 -3.41
N ILE A 339 -12.16 18.70 -4.32
CA ILE A 339 -11.76 17.32 -4.08
C ILE A 339 -10.37 17.15 -4.69
N CYS A 340 -9.39 16.83 -3.84
CA CYS A 340 -7.99 16.71 -4.25
C CYS A 340 -7.54 15.25 -4.20
N PHE A 341 -7.36 14.62 -5.35
CA PHE A 341 -6.83 13.27 -5.47
C PHE A 341 -5.31 13.27 -5.39
N VAL A 342 -4.76 12.33 -4.63
CA VAL A 342 -3.33 12.25 -4.29
C VAL A 342 -2.72 10.89 -4.60
N GLY A 343 -3.23 10.21 -5.61
CA GLY A 343 -2.75 8.91 -6.02
C GLY A 343 -3.53 8.36 -7.20
N TYR A 344 -3.08 7.20 -7.67
CA TYR A 344 -3.71 6.48 -8.78
C TYR A 344 -5.18 6.15 -8.48
N GLN A 345 -6.01 6.24 -9.51
CA GLN A 345 -7.41 5.87 -9.45
C GLN A 345 -7.67 4.75 -10.47
N ALA A 346 -7.97 3.55 -9.99
CA ALA A 346 -8.21 2.39 -10.82
C ALA A 346 -9.47 2.54 -11.69
N VAL A 347 -9.42 1.97 -12.88
CA VAL A 347 -10.57 1.95 -13.80
C VAL A 347 -11.79 1.33 -13.11
N GLY A 348 -12.96 1.95 -13.30
CA GLY A 348 -14.22 1.50 -12.69
C GLY A 348 -14.54 2.13 -11.33
N THR A 349 -13.55 2.66 -10.61
CA THR A 349 -13.77 3.27 -9.29
C THR A 349 -14.49 4.63 -9.36
N LEU A 350 -15.08 5.04 -8.24
CA LEU A 350 -15.72 6.35 -8.12
C LEU A 350 -14.68 7.48 -8.28
N GLY A 351 -13.49 7.32 -7.68
CA GLY A 351 -12.41 8.29 -7.84
C GLY A 351 -12.02 8.46 -9.31
N ARG A 352 -11.91 7.37 -10.07
CA ARG A 352 -11.63 7.41 -11.50
C ARG A 352 -12.69 8.19 -12.29
N LYS A 353 -13.97 7.95 -12.04
CA LYS A 353 -15.08 8.67 -12.67
C LYS A 353 -15.01 10.18 -12.40
N LEU A 354 -14.64 10.56 -11.19
CA LEU A 354 -14.51 11.98 -10.81
C LEU A 354 -13.35 12.67 -11.54
N ILE A 355 -12.18 12.04 -11.62
CA ILE A 355 -11.04 12.62 -12.35
C ILE A 355 -11.23 12.65 -13.86
N GLU A 356 -12.08 11.77 -14.41
CA GLU A 356 -12.48 11.77 -15.82
C GLU A 356 -13.58 12.80 -16.15
N GLY A 357 -14.03 13.57 -15.15
CA GLY A 357 -14.96 14.67 -15.35
C GLY A 357 -16.43 14.31 -15.31
N ALA A 358 -16.79 13.27 -14.55
CA ALA A 358 -18.21 12.94 -14.31
C ALA A 358 -18.98 14.14 -13.77
N GLN A 359 -20.10 14.49 -14.43
CA GLN A 359 -20.95 15.62 -14.05
C GLN A 359 -21.89 15.28 -12.87
N SER A 360 -22.12 14.00 -12.62
CA SER A 360 -22.87 13.51 -11.48
C SER A 360 -22.45 12.09 -11.12
N VAL A 361 -22.55 11.74 -9.85
CA VAL A 361 -22.21 10.39 -9.34
C VAL A 361 -23.28 9.91 -8.38
N LYS A 362 -23.46 8.59 -8.27
CA LYS A 362 -24.43 8.00 -7.34
C LYS A 362 -23.76 7.65 -6.01
N LEU A 363 -24.19 8.27 -4.93
CA LEU A 363 -23.74 8.01 -3.57
C LEU A 363 -24.93 7.68 -2.67
N PHE A 364 -24.89 6.54 -1.98
CA PHE A 364 -25.97 6.09 -1.07
C PHE A 364 -27.38 6.12 -1.71
N GLY A 365 -27.48 5.81 -3.00
CA GLY A 365 -28.74 5.81 -3.73
C GLY A 365 -29.17 7.17 -4.30
N GLU A 366 -28.49 8.28 -3.95
CA GLU A 366 -28.76 9.63 -4.42
C GLU A 366 -27.82 10.02 -5.57
N ASN A 367 -28.32 10.76 -6.56
CA ASN A 367 -27.48 11.38 -7.59
C ASN A 367 -26.96 12.72 -7.06
N ILE A 368 -25.63 12.84 -6.98
CA ILE A 368 -24.95 14.05 -6.53
C ILE A 368 -24.28 14.71 -7.73
N THR A 369 -24.62 15.96 -8.00
CA THR A 369 -23.99 16.78 -9.04
C THR A 369 -22.56 17.10 -8.63
N VAL A 370 -21.62 17.09 -9.58
CA VAL A 370 -20.22 17.44 -9.35
C VAL A 370 -20.00 18.90 -9.76
N ASN A 371 -20.09 19.80 -8.80
CA ASN A 371 -19.82 21.24 -8.94
C ASN A 371 -18.48 21.63 -8.29
N ALA A 372 -17.98 20.82 -7.34
CA ALA A 372 -16.69 21.02 -6.69
C ALA A 372 -15.55 20.93 -7.73
N LYS A 373 -14.49 21.70 -7.50
CA LYS A 373 -13.27 21.59 -8.31
C LYS A 373 -12.62 20.22 -8.06
N ILE A 374 -12.25 19.52 -9.11
CA ILE A 374 -11.48 18.28 -9.03
C ILE A 374 -10.04 18.62 -9.34
N GLU A 375 -9.15 18.36 -8.39
CA GLU A 375 -7.70 18.53 -8.51
C GLU A 375 -7.01 17.17 -8.39
N VAL A 376 -5.89 16.98 -9.08
CA VAL A 376 -5.07 15.77 -9.02
C VAL A 376 -3.63 16.17 -8.81
N LEU A 377 -3.06 15.83 -7.68
CA LEU A 377 -1.63 15.94 -7.43
C LEU A 377 -0.94 14.73 -8.06
N ARG A 378 -0.19 14.98 -9.11
CA ARG A 378 0.51 13.94 -9.87
C ARG A 378 1.89 13.67 -9.27
N GLY A 379 2.43 12.47 -9.54
CA GLY A 379 3.80 12.10 -9.18
C GLY A 379 3.96 11.54 -7.77
N ILE A 380 2.94 11.63 -6.91
CA ILE A 380 2.97 10.99 -5.60
C ILE A 380 2.64 9.49 -5.80
N SER A 381 3.66 8.66 -5.96
CA SER A 381 3.54 7.20 -6.05
C SER A 381 4.39 6.54 -4.98
N GLY A 382 3.83 5.50 -4.34
CA GLY A 382 4.59 4.64 -3.43
C GLY A 382 5.55 3.69 -4.14
N HIS A 383 5.26 3.35 -5.42
CA HIS A 383 6.09 2.43 -6.20
C HIS A 383 7.09 3.18 -7.07
N ALA A 384 8.23 2.54 -7.27
CA ALA A 384 9.16 2.93 -8.32
C ALA A 384 8.49 2.84 -9.69
N ASP A 385 8.86 3.72 -10.58
CA ASP A 385 8.50 3.62 -11.99
C ASP A 385 9.45 2.66 -12.74
N MET A 386 9.23 2.49 -14.04
CA MET A 386 10.06 1.61 -14.88
C MET A 386 11.55 1.89 -14.71
N ASN A 387 11.97 3.16 -14.70
CA ASN A 387 13.37 3.53 -14.54
C ASN A 387 13.87 3.20 -13.12
N GLY A 388 13.07 3.46 -12.10
CA GLY A 388 13.42 3.13 -10.72
C GLY A 388 13.58 1.62 -10.48
N LEU A 389 12.71 0.80 -11.08
CA LEU A 389 12.84 -0.67 -11.05
C LEU A 389 14.10 -1.15 -11.75
N LEU A 390 14.43 -0.59 -12.93
CA LEU A 390 15.65 -0.90 -13.66
C LEU A 390 16.91 -0.44 -12.88
N ASP A 391 16.87 0.74 -12.27
CA ASP A 391 17.95 1.25 -11.41
C ASP A 391 18.18 0.32 -10.20
N TRP A 392 17.10 -0.21 -9.61
CA TRP A 392 17.21 -1.15 -8.50
C TRP A 392 17.88 -2.47 -8.95
N LEU A 393 17.48 -2.99 -10.14
CA LEU A 393 18.15 -4.16 -10.74
C LEU A 393 19.61 -3.89 -11.12
N ALA A 394 19.93 -2.69 -11.56
CA ALA A 394 21.32 -2.29 -11.87
C ALA A 394 22.24 -2.27 -10.63
N GLY A 395 21.66 -2.33 -9.42
CA GLY A 395 22.42 -2.45 -8.17
C GLY A 395 23.13 -3.79 -7.98
N PHE A 396 22.73 -4.84 -8.71
CA PHE A 396 23.41 -6.14 -8.63
C PHE A 396 24.77 -6.07 -9.35
N GLU A 397 25.87 -6.32 -8.62
CA GLU A 397 27.24 -6.30 -9.17
C GLU A 397 27.50 -7.49 -10.12
N LYS A 398 26.74 -8.57 -9.97
CA LYS A 398 26.75 -9.75 -10.84
C LYS A 398 25.34 -9.94 -11.42
N VAL A 399 25.26 -10.17 -12.72
CA VAL A 399 24.01 -10.50 -13.40
C VAL A 399 23.39 -11.75 -12.77
N PRO A 400 22.14 -11.72 -12.30
CA PRO A 400 21.46 -12.91 -11.78
C PRO A 400 21.33 -14.03 -12.81
N ASP A 401 21.27 -15.27 -12.34
CA ASP A 401 21.03 -16.43 -13.21
C ASP A 401 19.64 -16.33 -13.87
N ARG A 402 18.67 -15.71 -13.16
CA ARG A 402 17.30 -15.47 -13.68
C ARG A 402 16.56 -14.38 -12.87
N VAL A 403 15.70 -13.64 -13.57
CA VAL A 403 14.73 -12.70 -12.98
C VAL A 403 13.31 -13.20 -13.24
N MET A 404 12.49 -13.25 -12.20
CA MET A 404 11.05 -13.56 -12.25
C MET A 404 10.28 -12.28 -11.98
N VAL A 405 9.50 -11.83 -12.96
CA VAL A 405 8.73 -10.58 -12.88
C VAL A 405 7.31 -10.89 -12.44
N VAL A 406 6.91 -10.31 -11.33
CA VAL A 406 5.61 -10.54 -10.67
C VAL A 406 4.92 -9.21 -10.35
N HIS A 407 3.75 -9.27 -9.70
CA HIS A 407 3.06 -8.11 -9.13
C HIS A 407 2.88 -6.95 -10.12
N GLY A 408 1.93 -7.09 -11.02
CA GLY A 408 1.57 -6.12 -12.05
C GLY A 408 0.45 -6.65 -12.93
N GLU A 409 -0.08 -5.80 -13.82
CA GLU A 409 -0.98 -6.25 -14.87
C GLU A 409 -0.24 -7.22 -15.83
N ASP A 410 -0.91 -8.23 -16.36
CA ASP A 410 -0.28 -9.30 -17.13
C ASP A 410 0.52 -8.80 -18.35
N THR A 411 0.04 -7.75 -19.02
CA THR A 411 0.76 -7.12 -20.13
C THR A 411 1.98 -6.32 -19.67
N VAL A 412 1.94 -5.79 -18.47
CA VAL A 412 3.05 -5.02 -17.88
C VAL A 412 4.16 -5.95 -17.40
N THR A 413 3.80 -7.06 -16.74
CA THR A 413 4.79 -8.06 -16.31
C THR A 413 5.53 -8.68 -17.50
N ASP A 414 4.83 -9.05 -18.57
CA ASP A 414 5.43 -9.58 -19.79
C ASP A 414 6.36 -8.54 -20.48
N HIS A 415 5.91 -7.27 -20.54
CA HIS A 415 6.71 -6.18 -21.09
C HIS A 415 7.99 -5.95 -20.30
N PHE A 416 7.88 -5.87 -18.97
CA PHE A 416 9.02 -5.60 -18.11
C PHE A 416 10.02 -6.76 -18.09
N ALA A 417 9.56 -8.01 -18.17
CA ALA A 417 10.45 -9.17 -18.31
C ALA A 417 11.28 -9.09 -19.61
N ALA A 418 10.65 -8.75 -20.74
CA ALA A 418 11.38 -8.57 -22.00
C ALA A 418 12.40 -7.41 -21.92
N LEU A 419 12.04 -6.32 -21.25
CA LEU A 419 12.93 -5.17 -21.04
C LEU A 419 14.15 -5.52 -20.18
N VAL A 420 13.97 -6.33 -19.13
CA VAL A 420 15.05 -6.84 -18.28
C VAL A 420 16.01 -7.70 -19.10
N GLU A 421 15.51 -8.61 -19.93
CA GLU A 421 16.35 -9.42 -20.82
C GLU A 421 17.15 -8.55 -21.79
N GLU A 422 16.53 -7.56 -22.41
CA GLU A 422 17.19 -6.65 -23.35
C GLU A 422 18.28 -5.82 -22.68
N GLN A 423 18.00 -5.26 -21.49
CA GLN A 423 18.89 -4.31 -20.84
C GLN A 423 20.06 -4.98 -20.10
N PHE A 424 19.82 -6.11 -19.44
CA PHE A 424 20.81 -6.75 -18.57
C PHE A 424 21.38 -8.05 -19.16
N GLY A 425 20.80 -8.58 -20.24
CA GLY A 425 21.22 -9.88 -20.80
C GLY A 425 20.94 -11.05 -19.85
N CYS A 426 20.05 -10.87 -18.88
CA CYS A 426 19.66 -11.84 -17.86
C CYS A 426 18.38 -12.53 -18.30
N PRO A 427 18.29 -13.88 -18.30
CA PRO A 427 17.02 -14.57 -18.57
C PRO A 427 15.93 -14.08 -17.62
N ALA A 428 14.82 -13.60 -18.16
CA ALA A 428 13.67 -13.12 -17.38
C ALA A 428 12.37 -13.67 -17.90
N PHE A 429 11.37 -13.85 -17.06
CA PHE A 429 10.02 -14.23 -17.45
C PHE A 429 9.00 -13.83 -16.39
N ALA A 430 7.75 -13.70 -16.81
CA ALA A 430 6.61 -13.45 -15.92
C ALA A 430 5.88 -14.77 -15.65
N PRO A 431 6.02 -15.35 -14.43
CA PRO A 431 5.31 -16.58 -14.08
C PRO A 431 3.82 -16.30 -13.83
N TYR A 432 2.97 -17.24 -14.28
CA TYR A 432 1.59 -17.31 -13.82
C TYR A 432 1.45 -18.21 -12.59
N SER A 433 0.24 -18.23 -12.00
CA SER A 433 -0.04 -19.07 -10.85
C SER A 433 0.32 -20.54 -11.11
N GLY A 434 1.09 -21.14 -10.21
CA GLY A 434 1.67 -22.48 -10.34
C GLY A 434 2.99 -22.53 -11.12
N GLY A 435 3.55 -21.36 -11.51
CA GLY A 435 4.90 -21.30 -12.09
C GLY A 435 5.96 -21.81 -11.13
N SER A 436 6.96 -22.54 -11.64
CA SER A 436 8.06 -23.08 -10.82
C SER A 436 9.37 -23.17 -11.58
N VAL A 437 10.46 -22.96 -10.87
CA VAL A 437 11.85 -22.99 -11.36
C VAL A 437 12.66 -23.91 -10.45
N ASP A 438 13.48 -24.77 -11.03
CA ASP A 438 14.49 -25.52 -10.29
C ASP A 438 15.70 -24.62 -10.05
N LEU A 439 15.98 -24.31 -8.78
CA LEU A 439 17.06 -23.39 -8.41
C LEU A 439 18.46 -24.00 -8.61
N ALA A 440 18.58 -25.33 -8.61
CA ALA A 440 19.88 -25.99 -8.80
C ALA A 440 20.29 -26.00 -10.27
N THR A 441 19.35 -26.24 -11.18
CA THR A 441 19.59 -26.37 -12.63
C THR A 441 19.27 -25.10 -13.42
N ASN A 442 18.54 -24.15 -12.83
CA ASN A 442 17.98 -22.97 -13.48
C ASN A 442 16.96 -23.31 -14.60
N GLU A 443 16.33 -24.49 -14.54
CA GLU A 443 15.31 -24.90 -15.49
C GLU A 443 13.93 -24.40 -15.06
N ILE A 444 13.16 -23.85 -16.00
CA ILE A 444 11.73 -23.54 -15.78
C ILE A 444 10.97 -24.86 -15.88
N ILE A 445 10.46 -25.36 -14.75
CA ILE A 445 9.66 -26.59 -14.72
C ILE A 445 8.30 -26.32 -15.34
N THR A 446 7.68 -25.17 -15.00
CA THR A 446 6.44 -24.68 -15.59
C THR A 446 6.38 -23.15 -15.45
N ILE A 447 5.81 -22.48 -16.45
CA ILE A 447 5.52 -21.04 -16.38
C ILE A 447 4.19 -20.75 -15.66
N GLY A 448 3.46 -21.79 -15.22
CA GLY A 448 2.13 -21.65 -14.64
C GLY A 448 1.02 -21.63 -15.70
N GLN A 449 -0.21 -21.39 -15.28
CA GLN A 449 -1.37 -21.44 -16.14
C GLN A 449 -2.15 -20.13 -16.13
N LYS A 450 -2.40 -19.61 -17.32
CA LYS A 450 -3.28 -18.46 -17.60
C LYS A 450 -4.70 -18.97 -17.85
N ILE A 451 -5.43 -19.26 -16.77
CA ILE A 451 -6.81 -19.76 -16.87
C ILE A 451 -7.77 -18.59 -16.67
N PRO A 452 -8.48 -18.11 -17.73
CA PRO A 452 -9.44 -17.03 -17.59
C PRO A 452 -10.57 -17.43 -16.64
N LYS A 453 -10.97 -16.54 -15.73
CA LYS A 453 -12.21 -16.71 -14.97
C LYS A 453 -13.40 -16.67 -15.92
N LYS A 454 -14.33 -17.58 -15.72
CA LYS A 454 -15.60 -17.55 -16.48
C LYS A 454 -16.36 -16.29 -16.07
N ALA A 455 -16.72 -15.47 -17.08
CA ALA A 455 -17.50 -14.26 -16.89
C ALA A 455 -18.88 -14.54 -16.27
#